data_d0545d70a0e990beb19fc079352accfa
#
_entry.id   d0545d70a0e990beb19fc079352accfa
#
_cell.length_a   1.000
_cell.length_b   1.000
_cell.length_c   1.000
_cell.angle_alpha   90.00
_cell.angle_beta   90.00
_cell.angle_gamma   90.00
#
_symmetry.space_group_name_H-M   'P 1'
#
loop_
_entity.id
_entity.type
_entity.pdbx_description
1 polymer ?
#
loop_
_entity_poly.entity_id
_entity_poly.type
_entity_poly.pdbx_seq_one_letter_code
_entity_poly.pdbx_strand_id
1 'polypeptide(L)'
;MTVSYNKRPADDLAHLAWCLLVALRLAQQEGRAVTALQQHLFIMKWLATAQKRKLFPKSVARDILWLSAQGKRYGCDARLARKVEFIWLTSRDMLEQQSPLFRFTYFIETLKSAGWRDFLLSRAEWDAYSRDDAGGQAIYIQAGRLHAVFTERGALTSSLAIRLTGDTDGVLPLLTQYALRAEQWPDEQGFHVLMVMPEHDRQ
;
A
#
# COMPACT_ATOMS: atom_id res chain seq x y z
N MET A 1 -0.57 25.45 10.94
CA MET A 1 -0.03 24.55 12.00
C MET A 1 0.22 23.20 11.36
N THR A 2 1.48 22.88 11.10
CA THR A 2 1.90 21.63 10.50
C THR A 2 1.84 20.55 11.58
N VAL A 3 0.88 19.62 11.45
CA VAL A 3 0.83 18.44 12.34
C VAL A 3 2.03 17.57 11.98
N SER A 4 3.05 17.61 12.83
CA SER A 4 4.20 16.71 12.73
C SER A 4 3.71 15.29 13.08
N TYR A 5 3.46 14.48 12.07
CA TYR A 5 3.20 13.05 12.23
C TYR A 5 4.49 12.42 12.77
N ASN A 6 4.48 12.04 14.04
CA ASN A 6 5.62 11.38 14.68
C ASN A 6 5.70 9.92 14.16
N LYS A 7 6.20 9.77 12.92
CA LYS A 7 6.35 8.50 12.23
C LYS A 7 7.40 7.68 12.97
N ARG A 8 7.02 6.51 13.50
CA ARG A 8 7.95 5.64 14.23
C ARG A 8 8.96 5.01 13.26
N PRO A 9 10.21 4.76 13.67
CA PRO A 9 11.21 4.08 12.83
C PRO A 9 10.76 2.72 12.29
N ALA A 10 9.94 2.00 13.05
CA ALA A 10 9.37 0.72 12.64
C ALA A 10 8.39 0.84 11.46
N ASP A 11 7.64 1.94 11.36
CA ASP A 11 6.73 2.20 10.25
C ASP A 11 7.51 2.45 8.95
N ASP A 12 8.64 3.13 9.05
CA ASP A 12 9.51 3.38 7.91
C ASP A 12 10.16 2.08 7.41
N LEU A 13 10.51 1.17 8.33
CA LEU A 13 11.07 -0.13 7.98
C LEU A 13 10.04 -1.04 7.32
N ALA A 14 8.81 -1.06 7.83
CA ALA A 14 7.70 -1.76 7.20
C ALA A 14 7.44 -1.23 5.79
N HIS A 15 7.45 0.09 5.62
CA HIS A 15 7.29 0.75 4.33
C HIS A 15 8.40 0.38 3.34
N LEU A 16 9.66 0.41 3.79
CA LEU A 16 10.80 -0.02 2.99
C LEU A 16 10.62 -1.46 2.50
N ALA A 17 10.33 -2.38 3.42
CA ALA A 17 10.16 -3.80 3.13
C ALA A 17 9.02 -4.02 2.12
N TRP A 18 7.92 -3.34 2.34
CA TRP A 18 6.76 -3.44 1.47
C TRP A 18 7.03 -2.90 0.05
N CYS A 19 7.61 -1.70 -0.09
CA CYS A 19 7.97 -1.13 -1.39
C CYS A 19 8.90 -2.06 -2.18
N LEU A 20 9.87 -2.68 -1.49
CA LEU A 20 10.77 -3.64 -2.12
C LEU A 20 10.05 -4.91 -2.58
N LEU A 21 9.13 -5.44 -1.75
CA LEU A 21 8.34 -6.64 -2.11
C LEU A 21 7.43 -6.39 -3.31
N VAL A 22 6.76 -5.25 -3.36
CA VAL A 22 5.93 -4.85 -4.51
C VAL A 22 6.78 -4.72 -5.77
N ALA A 23 7.89 -4.00 -5.69
CA ALA A 23 8.80 -3.86 -6.81
C ALA A 23 9.33 -5.22 -7.32
N LEU A 24 9.63 -6.15 -6.39
CA LEU A 24 10.05 -7.50 -6.72
C LEU A 24 8.93 -8.28 -7.42
N ARG A 25 7.69 -8.19 -6.92
CA ARG A 25 6.52 -8.84 -7.53
C ARG A 25 6.27 -8.36 -8.95
N LEU A 26 6.30 -7.06 -9.17
CA LEU A 26 6.16 -6.49 -10.51
C LEU A 26 7.27 -7.01 -11.45
N ALA A 27 8.52 -7.02 -10.98
CA ALA A 27 9.64 -7.55 -11.76
C ALA A 27 9.50 -9.06 -12.06
N GLN A 28 8.88 -9.84 -11.17
CA GLN A 28 8.57 -11.25 -11.39
C GLN A 28 7.49 -11.42 -12.47
N GLN A 29 6.42 -10.63 -12.40
CA GLN A 29 5.35 -10.65 -13.41
C GLN A 29 5.85 -10.26 -14.80
N GLU A 30 6.79 -9.34 -14.88
CA GLU A 30 7.47 -8.92 -16.13
C GLU A 30 8.57 -9.88 -16.58
N GLY A 31 8.80 -11.01 -15.90
CA GLY A 31 9.83 -11.99 -16.22
C GLY A 31 11.27 -11.56 -15.92
N ARG A 32 11.49 -10.42 -15.23
CA ARG A 32 12.81 -9.84 -14.93
C ARG A 32 13.47 -10.39 -13.66
N ALA A 33 12.70 -11.02 -12.77
CA ALA A 33 13.18 -11.54 -11.49
C ALA A 33 12.57 -12.92 -11.16
N VAL A 34 12.66 -13.86 -12.08
CA VAL A 34 12.04 -15.19 -11.96
C VAL A 34 12.93 -16.13 -11.13
N THR A 35 14.23 -16.18 -11.43
CA THR A 35 15.17 -17.07 -10.73
C THR A 35 15.70 -16.45 -9.45
N ALA A 36 16.21 -17.27 -8.51
CA ALA A 36 16.80 -16.81 -7.26
C ALA A 36 17.93 -15.78 -7.48
N LEU A 37 18.76 -16.00 -8.50
CA LEU A 37 19.84 -15.08 -8.87
C LEU A 37 19.27 -13.75 -9.39
N GLN A 38 18.28 -13.79 -10.26
CA GLN A 38 17.64 -12.59 -10.78
C GLN A 38 16.96 -11.78 -9.68
N GLN A 39 16.28 -12.44 -8.73
CA GLN A 39 15.67 -11.80 -7.57
C GLN A 39 16.74 -11.13 -6.69
N HIS A 40 17.84 -11.83 -6.44
CA HIS A 40 18.96 -11.27 -5.67
C HIS A 40 19.53 -10.03 -6.34
N LEU A 41 19.87 -10.08 -7.61
CA LEU A 41 20.42 -8.96 -8.37
C LEU A 41 19.43 -7.78 -8.44
N PHE A 42 18.14 -8.07 -8.61
CA PHE A 42 17.10 -7.04 -8.58
C PHE A 42 17.06 -6.32 -7.25
N ILE A 43 17.01 -7.07 -6.13
CA ILE A 43 16.97 -6.50 -4.78
C ILE A 43 18.20 -5.65 -4.52
N MET A 44 19.40 -6.13 -4.87
CA MET A 44 20.64 -5.39 -4.68
C MET A 44 20.65 -4.07 -5.46
N LYS A 45 20.20 -4.08 -6.72
CA LYS A 45 20.07 -2.88 -7.55
C LYS A 45 19.04 -1.91 -7.00
N TRP A 46 17.90 -2.43 -6.51
CA TRP A 46 16.84 -1.64 -5.93
C TRP A 46 17.30 -0.93 -4.64
N LEU A 47 17.95 -1.66 -3.73
CA LEU A 47 18.53 -1.10 -2.49
C LEU A 47 19.57 0.00 -2.78
N ALA A 48 20.46 -0.23 -3.75
CA ALA A 48 21.46 0.76 -4.17
C ALA A 48 20.78 2.03 -4.73
N THR A 49 19.70 1.86 -5.49
CA THR A 49 18.93 3.00 -6.03
C THR A 49 18.21 3.76 -4.92
N ALA A 50 17.57 3.04 -4.00
CA ALA A 50 16.89 3.62 -2.85
C ALA A 50 17.83 4.45 -1.98
N GLN A 51 19.04 3.94 -1.73
CA GLN A 51 20.08 4.66 -1.00
C GLN A 51 20.58 5.88 -1.76
N LYS A 52 20.94 5.73 -3.04
CA LYS A 52 21.48 6.82 -3.87
C LYS A 52 20.51 7.98 -4.01
N ARG A 53 19.23 7.66 -4.21
CA ARG A 53 18.15 8.65 -4.40
C ARG A 53 17.53 9.13 -3.10
N LYS A 54 17.94 8.60 -1.96
CA LYS A 54 17.40 8.94 -0.63
C LYS A 54 15.86 8.79 -0.61
N LEU A 55 15.34 7.70 -1.17
CA LEU A 55 13.90 7.48 -1.32
C LEU A 55 13.16 7.27 0.00
N PHE A 56 13.89 6.94 1.06
CA PHE A 56 13.34 6.63 2.39
C PHE A 56 13.95 7.55 3.45
N PRO A 57 13.26 7.73 4.60
CA PRO A 57 13.75 8.50 5.73
C PRO A 57 15.09 7.97 6.27
N LYS A 58 15.81 8.83 6.96
CA LYS A 58 17.11 8.47 7.59
C LYS A 58 16.98 7.34 8.63
N SER A 59 15.80 7.17 9.22
CA SER A 59 15.48 6.11 10.19
C SER A 59 15.82 4.71 9.68
N VAL A 60 15.60 4.42 8.39
CA VAL A 60 15.87 3.12 7.76
C VAL A 60 17.19 3.05 6.98
N ALA A 61 18.01 4.09 7.03
CA ALA A 61 19.27 4.10 6.29
C ALA A 61 20.21 2.95 6.71
N ARG A 62 20.23 2.61 8.01
CA ARG A 62 21.01 1.49 8.55
C ARG A 62 20.51 0.15 8.04
N ASP A 63 19.20 -0.02 7.92
CA ASP A 63 18.59 -1.25 7.45
C ASP A 63 18.87 -1.48 5.96
N ILE A 64 18.82 -0.43 5.13
CA ILE A 64 19.23 -0.49 3.72
C ILE A 64 20.69 -0.91 3.59
N LEU A 65 21.59 -0.31 4.40
CA LEU A 65 23.00 -0.67 4.41
C LEU A 65 23.22 -2.11 4.87
N TRP A 66 22.50 -2.54 5.92
CA TRP A 66 22.59 -3.90 6.44
C TRP A 66 22.14 -4.94 5.42
N LEU A 67 20.95 -4.74 4.77
CA LEU A 67 20.47 -5.63 3.73
C LEU A 67 21.45 -5.70 2.55
N SER A 68 22.00 -4.56 2.14
CA SER A 68 23.00 -4.48 1.07
C SER A 68 24.28 -5.23 1.43
N ALA A 69 24.75 -5.10 2.68
CA ALA A 69 25.93 -5.81 3.19
C ALA A 69 25.70 -7.31 3.23
N GLN A 70 24.51 -7.77 3.69
CA GLN A 70 24.12 -9.17 3.69
C GLN A 70 24.16 -9.75 2.26
N GLY A 71 23.58 -9.03 1.31
CA GLY A 71 23.56 -9.46 -0.09
C GLY A 71 24.95 -9.53 -0.71
N LYS A 72 25.83 -8.57 -0.42
CA LYS A 72 27.23 -8.57 -0.90
C LYS A 72 28.04 -9.72 -0.30
N ARG A 73 27.83 -10.00 0.99
CA ARG A 73 28.61 -11.02 1.73
C ARG A 73 28.22 -12.45 1.36
N TYR A 74 26.93 -12.72 1.22
CA TYR A 74 26.40 -14.06 1.09
C TYR A 74 25.77 -14.35 -0.29
N GLY A 75 25.71 -13.38 -1.21
CA GLY A 75 25.08 -13.56 -2.50
C GLY A 75 23.63 -14.07 -2.38
N CYS A 76 23.28 -15.06 -3.19
CA CYS A 76 21.94 -15.68 -3.15
C CYS A 76 21.61 -16.35 -1.81
N ASP A 77 22.62 -16.84 -1.08
CA ASP A 77 22.43 -17.49 0.22
C ASP A 77 21.97 -16.49 1.29
N ALA A 78 22.12 -15.20 1.06
CA ALA A 78 21.54 -14.17 1.92
C ALA A 78 20.01 -14.25 2.00
N ARG A 79 19.36 -14.87 1.00
CA ARG A 79 17.89 -15.01 0.88
C ARG A 79 17.18 -13.70 1.17
N LEU A 80 17.64 -12.61 0.53
CA LEU A 80 17.17 -11.25 0.82
C LEU A 80 15.65 -11.11 0.68
N ALA A 81 15.04 -11.76 -0.31
CA ALA A 81 13.58 -11.74 -0.48
C ALA A 81 12.86 -12.24 0.79
N ARG A 82 13.32 -13.37 1.37
CA ARG A 82 12.76 -13.91 2.62
C ARG A 82 13.01 -13.00 3.83
N LYS A 83 14.19 -12.37 3.90
CA LYS A 83 14.47 -11.39 4.98
C LYS A 83 13.53 -10.20 4.93
N VAL A 84 13.31 -9.68 3.73
CA VAL A 84 12.41 -8.55 3.52
C VAL A 84 10.96 -8.95 3.81
N GLU A 85 10.55 -10.15 3.37
CA GLU A 85 9.24 -10.71 3.70
C GLU A 85 9.05 -10.89 5.22
N PHE A 86 10.07 -11.39 5.92
CA PHE A 86 10.03 -11.52 7.38
C PHE A 86 9.89 -10.15 8.07
N ILE A 87 10.66 -9.14 7.63
CA ILE A 87 10.52 -7.76 8.12
C ILE A 87 9.09 -7.27 7.91
N TRP A 88 8.53 -7.49 6.74
CA TRP A 88 7.15 -7.11 6.44
C TRP A 88 6.14 -7.84 7.33
N LEU A 89 6.26 -9.15 7.47
CA LEU A 89 5.34 -9.97 8.29
C LEU A 89 5.39 -9.61 9.77
N THR A 90 6.58 -9.38 10.32
CA THR A 90 6.73 -8.96 11.72
C THR A 90 6.24 -7.53 11.97
N SER A 91 6.23 -6.71 10.93
CA SER A 91 5.67 -5.36 10.99
C SER A 91 4.15 -5.33 10.81
N ARG A 92 3.51 -6.43 10.40
CA ARG A 92 2.04 -6.53 10.24
C ARG A 92 1.31 -6.38 11.57
N ASP A 93 1.82 -6.96 12.64
CA ASP A 93 1.26 -6.77 13.99
C ASP A 93 1.26 -5.29 14.40
N MET A 94 2.16 -4.50 13.81
CA MET A 94 2.21 -3.06 13.97
C MET A 94 1.24 -2.31 13.05
N LEU A 95 0.82 -2.89 11.91
CA LEU A 95 -0.20 -2.28 11.05
C LEU A 95 -1.56 -2.19 11.75
N GLU A 96 -1.94 -3.20 12.53
CA GLU A 96 -3.17 -3.17 13.32
C GLU A 96 -3.17 -2.06 14.38
N GLN A 97 -1.98 -1.63 14.82
CA GLN A 97 -1.80 -0.52 15.75
C GLN A 97 -1.80 0.85 15.07
N GLN A 98 -1.70 0.89 13.74
CA GLN A 98 -1.78 2.14 12.98
C GLN A 98 -3.22 2.61 12.82
N SER A 99 -3.39 3.92 12.66
CA SER A 99 -4.72 4.47 12.43
C SER A 99 -5.33 3.92 11.12
N PRO A 100 -6.66 3.74 11.08
CA PRO A 100 -7.36 3.35 9.85
C PRO A 100 -7.03 4.23 8.64
N LEU A 101 -6.86 5.54 8.83
CA LEU A 101 -6.45 6.46 7.76
C LEU A 101 -5.06 6.10 7.22
N PHE A 102 -4.11 5.79 8.10
CA PHE A 102 -2.77 5.39 7.69
C PHE A 102 -2.82 4.09 6.87
N ARG A 103 -3.53 3.08 7.36
CA ARG A 103 -3.72 1.80 6.66
C ARG A 103 -4.42 1.99 5.31
N PHE A 104 -5.42 2.86 5.24
CA PHE A 104 -6.12 3.20 4.00
C PHE A 104 -5.19 3.90 2.99
N THR A 105 -4.36 4.83 3.44
CA THR A 105 -3.36 5.48 2.59
C THR A 105 -2.40 4.45 1.99
N TYR A 106 -1.93 3.50 2.79
CA TYR A 106 -1.06 2.42 2.32
C TYR A 106 -1.75 1.50 1.30
N PHE A 107 -3.01 1.18 1.52
CA PHE A 107 -3.83 0.44 0.57
C PHE A 107 -3.89 1.18 -0.79
N ILE A 108 -4.15 2.48 -0.80
CA ILE A 108 -4.16 3.28 -2.03
C ILE A 108 -2.79 3.26 -2.73
N GLU A 109 -1.70 3.48 -1.99
CA GLU A 109 -0.35 3.44 -2.56
C GLU A 109 0.00 2.04 -3.13
N THR A 110 -0.55 0.97 -2.53
CA THR A 110 -0.41 -0.39 -3.06
C THR A 110 -1.09 -0.52 -4.43
N LEU A 111 -2.32 -0.08 -4.54
CA LEU A 111 -3.05 -0.12 -5.80
C LEU A 111 -2.33 0.70 -6.88
N LYS A 112 -1.85 1.90 -6.54
CA LYS A 112 -1.06 2.74 -7.47
C LYS A 112 0.20 2.04 -7.96
N SER A 113 0.90 1.35 -7.07
CA SER A 113 2.09 0.57 -7.42
C SER A 113 1.79 -0.62 -8.33
N ALA A 114 0.58 -1.16 -8.25
CA ALA A 114 0.06 -2.21 -9.13
C ALA A 114 -0.52 -1.66 -10.45
N GLY A 115 -0.36 -0.35 -10.72
CA GLY A 115 -0.79 0.29 -11.96
C GLY A 115 -2.21 0.85 -11.93
N TRP A 116 -2.86 0.87 -10.76
CA TRP A 116 -4.15 1.52 -10.59
C TRP A 116 -4.01 3.04 -10.59
N ARG A 117 -5.01 3.73 -11.11
CA ARG A 117 -5.14 5.19 -10.99
C ARG A 117 -6.05 5.52 -9.83
N ASP A 118 -5.74 6.57 -9.07
CA ASP A 118 -6.57 7.08 -8.00
C ASP A 118 -7.18 8.43 -8.39
N PHE A 119 -8.47 8.58 -8.10
CA PHE A 119 -9.22 9.80 -8.38
C PHE A 119 -9.95 10.27 -7.13
N LEU A 120 -9.66 11.49 -6.72
CA LEU A 120 -10.42 12.20 -5.70
C LEU A 120 -11.43 13.11 -6.40
N LEU A 121 -12.71 12.74 -6.31
CA LEU A 121 -13.79 13.45 -6.98
C LEU A 121 -14.50 14.40 -6.01
N SER A 122 -14.85 15.58 -6.49
CA SER A 122 -15.84 16.43 -5.85
C SER A 122 -17.20 15.72 -5.81
N ARG A 123 -18.15 16.24 -5.02
CA ARG A 123 -19.50 15.67 -4.97
C ARG A 123 -20.19 15.71 -6.34
N ALA A 124 -20.07 16.81 -7.05
CA ALA A 124 -20.68 16.95 -8.37
C ALA A 124 -20.10 15.97 -9.39
N GLU A 125 -18.77 15.79 -9.38
CA GLU A 125 -18.10 14.79 -10.22
C GLU A 125 -18.49 13.37 -9.83
N TRP A 126 -18.57 13.05 -8.53
CA TRP A 126 -18.99 11.75 -8.04
C TRP A 126 -20.40 11.37 -8.52
N ASP A 127 -21.33 12.33 -8.51
CA ASP A 127 -22.71 12.12 -8.91
C ASP A 127 -22.86 12.03 -10.46
N ALA A 128 -21.99 12.72 -11.21
CA ALA A 128 -22.01 12.79 -12.66
C ALA A 128 -21.15 11.74 -13.38
N TYR A 129 -20.16 11.14 -12.68
CA TYR A 129 -19.17 10.25 -13.30
C TYR A 129 -19.78 8.89 -13.64
N SER A 130 -19.66 8.49 -14.90
CA SER A 130 -20.08 7.17 -15.36
C SER A 130 -18.88 6.27 -15.69
N ARG A 131 -19.12 4.95 -15.74
CA ARG A 131 -18.07 3.97 -16.11
C ARG A 131 -17.51 4.20 -17.50
N ASP A 132 -18.28 4.78 -18.42
CA ASP A 132 -17.86 5.01 -19.80
C ASP A 132 -16.71 6.02 -19.90
N ASP A 133 -16.57 6.88 -18.88
CA ASP A 133 -15.46 7.82 -18.73
C ASP A 133 -14.20 7.18 -18.12
N ALA A 134 -14.34 5.96 -17.60
CA ALA A 134 -13.33 5.27 -16.81
C ALA A 134 -12.64 4.17 -17.62
N GLY A 135 -11.47 4.46 -18.17
CA GLY A 135 -10.63 3.44 -18.83
C GLY A 135 -9.65 2.76 -17.88
N GLY A 136 -9.64 1.40 -17.85
CA GLY A 136 -8.63 0.61 -17.12
C GLY A 136 -8.89 0.45 -15.62
N GLN A 137 -7.84 0.11 -14.88
CA GLN A 137 -7.91 -0.10 -13.42
C GLN A 137 -7.85 1.24 -12.69
N ALA A 138 -8.90 1.55 -11.95
CA ALA A 138 -8.97 2.80 -11.21
C ALA A 138 -9.83 2.69 -9.94
N ILE A 139 -9.47 3.51 -8.94
CA ILE A 139 -10.22 3.72 -7.71
C ILE A 139 -10.68 5.17 -7.64
N TYR A 140 -11.94 5.36 -7.28
CA TYR A 140 -12.58 6.66 -7.16
C TYR A 140 -13.06 6.86 -5.73
N ILE A 141 -12.76 8.01 -5.17
CA ILE A 141 -13.10 8.38 -3.80
C ILE A 141 -13.69 9.79 -3.81
N GLN A 142 -14.78 10.00 -3.10
CA GLN A 142 -15.34 11.33 -2.92
C GLN A 142 -14.50 12.11 -1.89
N ALA A 143 -13.86 13.20 -2.30
CA ALA A 143 -12.94 13.98 -1.46
C ALA A 143 -13.60 14.49 -0.17
N GLY A 144 -14.80 15.04 -0.26
CA GLY A 144 -15.54 15.53 0.90
C GLY A 144 -15.89 14.43 1.91
N ARG A 145 -16.22 13.22 1.43
CA ARG A 145 -16.46 12.06 2.32
C ARG A 145 -15.17 11.57 2.97
N LEU A 146 -14.09 11.48 2.21
CA LEU A 146 -12.79 11.07 2.75
C LEU A 146 -12.40 11.93 3.96
N HIS A 147 -12.54 13.24 3.85
CA HIS A 147 -12.24 14.15 4.96
C HIS A 147 -13.23 14.05 6.13
N ALA A 148 -14.51 13.78 5.85
CA ALA A 148 -15.55 13.73 6.86
C ALA A 148 -15.55 12.46 7.71
N VAL A 149 -15.10 11.32 7.14
CA VAL A 149 -15.16 10.01 7.82
C VAL A 149 -13.95 9.69 8.69
N PHE A 150 -12.84 10.42 8.53
CA PHE A 150 -11.65 10.24 9.36
C PHE A 150 -11.51 11.38 10.36
N THR A 151 -11.22 11.03 11.60
CA THR A 151 -10.87 12.02 12.63
C THR A 151 -9.46 12.57 12.41
N GLU A 152 -9.09 13.63 13.12
CA GLU A 152 -7.71 14.16 13.14
C GLU A 152 -6.67 13.10 13.59
N ARG A 153 -7.08 12.13 14.39
CA ARG A 153 -6.25 11.00 14.83
C ARG A 153 -6.25 9.83 13.83
N GLY A 154 -6.97 9.97 12.72
CA GLY A 154 -7.05 8.97 11.66
C GLY A 154 -7.98 7.80 11.95
N ALA A 155 -8.84 7.87 12.96
CA ALA A 155 -9.87 6.86 13.19
C ALA A 155 -11.00 7.01 12.16
N LEU A 156 -11.50 5.89 11.64
CA LEU A 156 -12.65 5.86 10.73
C LEU A 156 -13.94 5.84 11.56
N THR A 157 -14.74 6.89 11.45
CA THR A 157 -15.96 7.08 12.26
C THR A 157 -17.24 6.65 11.57
N SER A 158 -17.23 6.60 10.26
CA SER A 158 -18.35 6.11 9.45
C SER A 158 -17.84 5.44 8.18
N SER A 159 -18.71 4.71 7.50
CA SER A 159 -18.33 3.98 6.29
C SER A 159 -17.92 4.93 5.15
N LEU A 160 -16.92 4.47 4.37
CA LEU A 160 -16.42 5.15 3.18
C LEU A 160 -16.69 4.29 1.94
N ALA A 161 -17.51 4.80 1.04
CA ALA A 161 -17.69 4.18 -0.27
C ALA A 161 -16.49 4.45 -1.17
N ILE A 162 -16.00 3.41 -1.83
CA ILE A 162 -15.04 3.49 -2.92
C ILE A 162 -15.63 2.82 -4.15
N ARG A 163 -15.46 3.45 -5.31
CA ARG A 163 -15.86 2.91 -6.60
C ARG A 163 -14.64 2.40 -7.35
N LEU A 164 -14.77 1.29 -8.03
CA LEU A 164 -13.67 0.62 -8.72
C LEU A 164 -14.04 0.31 -10.16
N THR A 165 -13.04 0.36 -11.05
CA THR A 165 -13.13 -0.15 -12.42
C THR A 165 -11.97 -1.08 -12.72
N GLY A 166 -12.14 -1.99 -13.68
CA GLY A 166 -11.15 -2.98 -14.06
C GLY A 166 -11.31 -4.30 -13.31
N ASP A 167 -10.22 -5.06 -13.15
CA ASP A 167 -10.21 -6.32 -12.42
C ASP A 167 -10.12 -6.06 -10.92
N THR A 168 -11.20 -6.35 -10.20
CA THR A 168 -11.36 -6.04 -8.77
C THR A 168 -11.16 -7.24 -7.85
N ASP A 169 -10.92 -8.44 -8.36
CA ASP A 169 -10.89 -9.69 -7.58
C ASP A 169 -9.88 -9.67 -6.41
N GLY A 170 -8.77 -8.96 -6.57
CA GLY A 170 -7.73 -8.83 -5.54
C GLY A 170 -7.94 -7.70 -4.54
N VAL A 171 -8.90 -6.79 -4.75
CA VAL A 171 -9.01 -5.54 -3.98
C VAL A 171 -9.55 -5.79 -2.56
N LEU A 172 -10.60 -6.58 -2.41
CA LEU A 172 -11.18 -6.91 -1.11
C LEU A 172 -10.21 -7.71 -0.21
N PRO A 173 -9.53 -8.75 -0.71
CA PRO A 173 -8.44 -9.40 0.03
C PRO A 173 -7.32 -8.45 0.43
N LEU A 174 -6.98 -7.48 -0.43
CA LEU A 174 -5.95 -6.49 -0.13
C LEU A 174 -6.38 -5.57 1.02
N LEU A 175 -7.63 -5.08 1.06
CA LEU A 175 -8.16 -4.32 2.19
C LEU A 175 -8.04 -5.10 3.50
N THR A 176 -8.39 -6.38 3.50
CA THR A 176 -8.25 -7.27 4.65
C THR A 176 -6.78 -7.41 5.08
N GLN A 177 -5.86 -7.46 4.14
CA GLN A 177 -4.41 -7.48 4.42
C GLN A 177 -3.94 -6.24 5.18
N TYR A 178 -4.56 -5.09 4.94
CA TYR A 178 -4.31 -3.84 5.65
C TYR A 178 -5.17 -3.69 6.92
N ALA A 179 -5.78 -4.78 7.41
CA ALA A 179 -6.67 -4.79 8.56
C ALA A 179 -7.81 -3.75 8.42
N LEU A 180 -8.26 -3.51 7.18
CA LEU A 180 -9.43 -2.70 6.88
C LEU A 180 -10.60 -3.62 6.59
N ARG A 181 -11.65 -3.48 7.38
CA ARG A 181 -12.90 -4.18 7.10
C ARG A 181 -13.61 -3.52 5.94
N ALA A 182 -13.99 -4.30 4.94
CA ALA A 182 -14.79 -3.81 3.83
C ALA A 182 -15.80 -4.86 3.40
N GLU A 183 -16.89 -4.38 2.82
CA GLU A 183 -17.98 -5.20 2.30
C GLU A 183 -18.29 -4.80 0.86
N GLN A 184 -18.60 -5.80 0.03
CA GLN A 184 -19.05 -5.51 -1.33
C GLN A 184 -20.50 -5.04 -1.30
N TRP A 185 -20.75 -3.94 -1.98
CA TRP A 185 -22.09 -3.39 -2.15
C TRP A 185 -22.56 -3.60 -3.59
N PRO A 186 -23.86 -3.46 -3.86
CA PRO A 186 -24.37 -3.53 -5.22
C PRO A 186 -23.66 -2.54 -6.13
N ASP A 187 -23.36 -2.99 -7.35
CA ASP A 187 -22.73 -2.14 -8.36
C ASP A 187 -23.60 -0.93 -8.66
N GLU A 188 -22.99 0.24 -8.75
CA GLU A 188 -23.65 1.51 -8.99
C GLU A 188 -23.08 2.19 -10.22
N GLN A 189 -23.93 2.55 -11.17
CA GLN A 189 -23.54 3.25 -12.41
C GLN A 189 -22.42 2.53 -13.19
N GLY A 190 -22.37 1.19 -13.08
CA GLY A 190 -21.35 0.35 -13.71
C GLY A 190 -20.02 0.26 -12.95
N PHE A 191 -19.90 0.85 -11.77
CA PHE A 191 -18.75 0.67 -10.87
C PHE A 191 -18.97 -0.47 -9.91
N HIS A 192 -17.91 -1.22 -9.62
CA HIS A 192 -17.88 -2.08 -8.45
C HIS A 192 -17.74 -1.21 -7.19
N VAL A 193 -18.62 -1.43 -6.22
CA VAL A 193 -18.64 -0.62 -5.00
C VAL A 193 -18.18 -1.44 -3.81
N LEU A 194 -17.17 -0.95 -3.10
CA LEU A 194 -16.78 -1.47 -1.79
C LEU A 194 -17.05 -0.42 -0.72
N MET A 195 -17.59 -0.87 0.40
CA MET A 195 -17.83 -0.04 1.57
C MET A 195 -16.79 -0.37 2.63
N VAL A 196 -15.86 0.55 2.88
CA VAL A 196 -14.88 0.44 3.97
C VAL A 196 -15.59 0.80 5.27
N MET A 197 -15.61 -0.14 6.21
CA MET A 197 -16.38 -0.04 7.45
C MET A 197 -15.51 0.44 8.62
N PRO A 198 -16.07 1.20 9.57
CA PRO A 198 -15.38 1.53 10.81
C PRO A 198 -15.08 0.27 11.62
N GLU A 199 -14.00 0.31 12.39
CA GLU A 199 -13.74 -0.71 13.38
C GLU A 199 -14.82 -0.60 14.47
N HIS A 200 -15.48 -1.72 14.77
CA HIS A 200 -16.32 -1.75 15.96
C HIS A 200 -15.38 -1.67 17.16
N ASP A 201 -15.57 -0.67 18.03
CA ASP A 201 -14.95 -0.66 19.34
C ASP A 201 -15.21 -2.04 19.98
N ARG A 202 -14.13 -2.80 20.19
CA ARG A 202 -14.21 -3.95 21.09
C ARG A 202 -14.39 -3.38 22.50
N GLN A 203 -15.66 -3.29 22.91
CA GLN A 203 -15.99 -3.11 24.32
C GLN A 203 -15.51 -4.32 25.12
#